data_f16804d9fa5150f3bcab4bf5f3153127
#
_entry.id   f16804d9fa5150f3bcab4bf5f3153127
#
_cell.length_a   1.000
_cell.length_b   1.000
_cell.length_c   1.000
_cell.angle_alpha   90.00
_cell.angle_beta   90.00
_cell.angle_gamma   90.00
#
_symmetry.space_group_name_H-M   'P 1'
#
loop_
_entity.id
_entity.type
_entity.pdbx_description
1 polymer ?
#
loop_
_entity_poly.entity_id
_entity_poly.type
_entity_poly.pdbx_seq_one_letter_code
_entity_poly.pdbx_strand_id
1 'polypeptide(L)'
;MGETEIAFLPRHGRDHQFSPTDVPYRANIHALKQVGVTRIVSSNAVGSLREDLPPRTIVVPDQIFDRTSKRTSSFFEGEAGEGIVVHTGFADPYCPHLTEHLAEAASDALTGNSDAEAGESTDDSADGAEGTETTAGGTYVCIEGPQFSTRAESDFYRAQGFDLVGMTAIPEAKLAREAELCYATLAGVTDYDVWHDREVSLEEVLENAAANRESITAALRRAIETLPEERDCDCEHAIAGAINTPAEAIPAETRDRLSVLVGDYL
;
A
#
# COMPACT_ATOMS: atom_id res chain seq x y z
N MET A 1 -16.88 11.12 18.05
CA MET A 1 -15.85 10.26 17.44
C MET A 1 -16.36 8.86 17.57
N GLY A 2 -16.53 8.14 16.45
CA GLY A 2 -16.86 6.72 16.51
C GLY A 2 -15.73 5.95 17.17
N GLU A 3 -16.01 4.86 17.84
CA GLU A 3 -15.02 3.95 18.41
C GLU A 3 -14.47 3.05 17.30
N THR A 4 -13.63 3.60 16.38
CA THR A 4 -12.96 2.80 15.36
C THR A 4 -11.74 2.13 15.98
N GLU A 5 -11.72 0.81 16.06
CA GLU A 5 -10.56 0.05 16.50
C GLU A 5 -9.51 0.00 15.39
N ILE A 6 -8.25 0.23 15.75
CA ILE A 6 -7.13 0.26 14.81
C ILE A 6 -6.08 -0.78 15.21
N ALA A 7 -5.71 -1.64 14.25
CA ALA A 7 -4.57 -2.52 14.35
C ALA A 7 -3.36 -1.89 13.63
N PHE A 8 -2.29 -1.59 14.36
CA PHE A 8 -1.04 -1.09 13.79
C PHE A 8 -0.01 -2.22 13.64
N LEU A 9 0.50 -2.38 12.43
CA LEU A 9 1.45 -3.44 12.09
C LEU A 9 2.70 -2.87 11.42
N PRO A 10 3.88 -2.87 12.09
CA PRO A 10 5.15 -2.52 11.48
C PRO A 10 5.67 -3.69 10.65
N ARG A 11 5.37 -3.73 9.31
CA ARG A 11 5.66 -4.88 8.44
C ARG A 11 7.12 -5.31 8.39
N HIS A 12 8.05 -4.36 8.49
CA HIS A 12 9.49 -4.65 8.53
C HIS A 12 10.02 -5.02 9.92
N GLY A 13 9.12 -5.18 10.92
CA GLY A 13 9.49 -5.33 12.32
C GLY A 13 9.76 -3.99 13.01
N ARG A 14 9.85 -4.00 14.34
CA ARG A 14 10.02 -2.77 15.14
C ARG A 14 11.33 -2.05 14.85
N ASP A 15 12.38 -2.83 14.56
CA ASP A 15 13.74 -2.33 14.32
C ASP A 15 14.13 -2.44 12.83
N HIS A 16 13.13 -2.51 11.92
CA HIS A 16 13.33 -2.63 10.47
C HIS A 16 14.25 -3.82 10.09
N GLN A 17 14.08 -4.98 10.74
CA GLN A 17 14.93 -6.14 10.59
C GLN A 17 14.58 -7.07 9.42
N PHE A 18 13.38 -6.90 8.82
CA PHE A 18 12.96 -7.70 7.68
C PHE A 18 13.18 -6.93 6.38
N SER A 19 13.91 -7.53 5.44
CA SER A 19 13.99 -7.01 4.07
C SER A 19 12.62 -7.07 3.39
N PRO A 20 12.38 -6.32 2.28
CA PRO A 20 11.10 -6.38 1.57
C PRO A 20 10.67 -7.80 1.17
N THR A 21 11.61 -8.70 0.87
CA THR A 21 11.31 -10.09 0.51
C THR A 21 11.05 -10.98 1.72
N ASP A 22 11.66 -10.66 2.89
CA ASP A 22 11.58 -11.48 4.09
C ASP A 22 10.40 -11.11 5.00
N VAL A 23 9.66 -10.04 4.69
CA VAL A 23 8.44 -9.69 5.43
C VAL A 23 7.46 -10.87 5.40
N PRO A 24 6.94 -11.32 6.55
CA PRO A 24 6.02 -12.45 6.63
C PRO A 24 4.59 -12.06 6.20
N TYR A 25 4.41 -11.62 4.94
CA TYR A 25 3.17 -11.05 4.41
C TYR A 25 1.94 -11.92 4.66
N ARG A 26 2.03 -13.23 4.40
CA ARG A 26 0.90 -14.15 4.64
C ARG A 26 0.49 -14.18 6.11
N ALA A 27 1.45 -14.29 7.02
CA ALA A 27 1.16 -14.27 8.45
C ALA A 27 0.55 -12.94 8.89
N ASN A 28 1.05 -11.83 8.35
CA ASN A 28 0.57 -10.49 8.65
C ASN A 28 -0.89 -10.31 8.22
N ILE A 29 -1.22 -10.61 6.95
CA ILE A 29 -2.59 -10.46 6.42
C ILE A 29 -3.55 -11.44 7.08
N HIS A 30 -3.12 -12.70 7.30
CA HIS A 30 -3.93 -13.69 8.01
C HIS A 30 -4.26 -13.23 9.44
N ALA A 31 -3.28 -12.70 10.18
CA ALA A 31 -3.49 -12.18 11.53
C ALA A 31 -4.45 -11.00 11.54
N LEU A 32 -4.33 -10.06 10.59
CA LEU A 32 -5.26 -8.93 10.46
C LEU A 32 -6.69 -9.43 10.18
N LYS A 33 -6.88 -10.38 9.26
CA LYS A 33 -8.19 -11.00 9.01
C LYS A 33 -8.75 -11.68 10.25
N GLN A 34 -7.91 -12.42 10.98
CA GLN A 34 -8.31 -13.16 12.18
C GLN A 34 -8.79 -12.27 13.32
N VAL A 35 -8.24 -11.06 13.47
CA VAL A 35 -8.67 -10.08 14.48
C VAL A 35 -9.82 -9.18 14.00
N GLY A 36 -10.41 -9.46 12.83
CA GLY A 36 -11.61 -8.77 12.35
C GLY A 36 -11.34 -7.48 11.57
N VAL A 37 -10.09 -7.22 11.14
CA VAL A 37 -9.80 -6.11 10.24
C VAL A 37 -10.56 -6.30 8.93
N THR A 38 -11.14 -5.23 8.42
CA THR A 38 -11.89 -5.20 7.15
C THR A 38 -11.23 -4.31 6.10
N ARG A 39 -10.38 -3.36 6.51
CA ARG A 39 -9.72 -2.39 5.64
C ARG A 39 -8.25 -2.24 6.04
N ILE A 40 -7.37 -2.23 5.07
CA ILE A 40 -5.93 -2.01 5.26
C ILE A 40 -5.53 -0.74 4.52
N VAL A 41 -4.94 0.20 5.25
CA VAL A 41 -4.21 1.33 4.67
C VAL A 41 -2.73 1.10 4.90
N SER A 42 -2.00 0.98 3.81
CA SER A 42 -0.56 0.78 3.79
C SER A 42 0.16 2.12 3.63
N SER A 43 1.23 2.34 4.36
CA SER A 43 2.13 3.49 4.18
C SER A 43 3.45 3.01 3.60
N ASN A 44 3.87 3.61 2.48
CA ASN A 44 5.05 3.19 1.72
C ASN A 44 5.94 4.41 1.41
N ALA A 45 7.27 4.24 1.57
CA ALA A 45 8.26 5.14 0.98
C ALA A 45 8.52 4.68 -0.46
N VAL A 46 8.51 5.60 -1.41
CA VAL A 46 8.64 5.30 -2.84
C VAL A 46 9.55 6.30 -3.56
N GLY A 47 10.20 5.85 -4.62
CA GLY A 47 10.84 6.72 -5.60
C GLY A 47 9.82 7.20 -6.64
N SER A 48 9.95 8.44 -7.11
CA SER A 48 9.16 9.00 -8.19
C SER A 48 9.78 8.71 -9.56
N LEU A 49 8.96 8.36 -10.52
CA LEU A 49 9.31 8.20 -11.94
C LEU A 49 8.91 9.43 -12.78
N ARG A 50 8.40 10.49 -12.13
CA ARG A 50 7.87 11.70 -12.76
C ARG A 50 8.50 12.96 -12.15
N GLU A 51 8.71 13.99 -12.98
CA GLU A 51 9.23 15.29 -12.51
C GLU A 51 8.22 16.09 -11.69
N ASP A 52 6.93 15.93 -12.00
CA ASP A 52 5.82 16.61 -11.32
C ASP A 52 5.33 15.89 -10.04
N LEU A 53 6.05 14.88 -9.58
CA LEU A 53 5.87 14.23 -8.28
C LEU A 53 7.19 14.34 -7.47
N PRO A 54 7.53 15.51 -6.95
CA PRO A 54 8.79 15.72 -6.23
C PRO A 54 8.81 14.97 -4.88
N PRO A 55 10.00 14.78 -4.29
CA PRO A 55 10.11 14.32 -2.91
C PRO A 55 9.22 15.12 -1.96
N ARG A 56 8.61 14.42 -1.01
CA ARG A 56 7.59 14.90 -0.06
C ARG A 56 6.16 14.99 -0.61
N THR A 57 5.92 14.68 -1.89
CA THR A 57 4.57 14.48 -2.40
C THR A 57 3.95 13.21 -1.79
N ILE A 58 2.67 13.27 -1.41
CA ILE A 58 1.89 12.10 -1.01
C ILE A 58 1.03 11.66 -2.19
N VAL A 59 1.20 10.41 -2.62
CA VAL A 59 0.44 9.82 -3.74
C VAL A 59 -0.44 8.69 -3.22
N VAL A 60 -1.67 8.65 -3.70
CA VAL A 60 -2.60 7.53 -3.49
C VAL A 60 -2.75 6.78 -4.80
N PRO A 61 -1.93 5.74 -5.07
CA PRO A 61 -1.94 5.03 -6.34
C PRO A 61 -3.21 4.18 -6.53
N ASP A 62 -3.59 3.96 -7.76
CA ASP A 62 -4.74 3.13 -8.15
C ASP A 62 -4.37 1.86 -8.92
N GLN A 63 -3.11 1.74 -9.38
CA GLN A 63 -2.61 0.57 -10.11
C GLN A 63 -1.27 0.08 -9.61
N ILE A 64 -1.00 -1.22 -9.84
CA ILE A 64 0.28 -1.87 -9.49
C ILE A 64 0.82 -2.64 -10.70
N PHE A 65 2.09 -2.42 -11.00
CA PHE A 65 2.85 -3.27 -11.89
C PHE A 65 3.82 -4.14 -11.10
N ASP A 66 3.58 -5.45 -11.08
CA ASP A 66 4.35 -6.42 -10.28
C ASP A 66 5.63 -6.87 -10.98
N ARG A 67 6.78 -6.57 -10.39
CA ARG A 67 8.12 -7.01 -10.79
C ARG A 67 8.77 -7.93 -9.76
N THR A 68 8.01 -8.38 -8.77
CA THR A 68 8.51 -9.34 -7.77
C THR A 68 8.54 -10.76 -8.33
N SER A 69 9.43 -11.62 -7.82
CA SER A 69 9.62 -12.98 -8.35
C SER A 69 9.92 -14.05 -7.30
N LYS A 70 10.27 -13.65 -6.07
CA LYS A 70 10.71 -14.59 -5.03
C LYS A 70 9.73 -14.73 -3.87
N ARG A 71 8.66 -13.96 -3.88
CA ARG A 71 7.70 -13.87 -2.78
C ARG A 71 6.56 -14.83 -2.99
N THR A 72 6.15 -15.53 -1.93
CA THR A 72 4.88 -16.25 -1.92
C THR A 72 3.75 -15.22 -1.98
N SER A 73 2.93 -15.28 -3.03
CA SER A 73 1.97 -14.23 -3.35
C SER A 73 0.51 -14.64 -3.22
N SER A 74 0.25 -15.87 -2.73
CA SER A 74 -1.08 -16.42 -2.51
C SER A 74 -1.15 -17.22 -1.23
N PHE A 75 -2.32 -17.26 -0.59
CA PHE A 75 -2.63 -18.22 0.48
C PHE A 75 -2.89 -19.62 -0.08
N PHE A 76 -3.26 -19.69 -1.35
CA PHE A 76 -3.70 -20.91 -2.04
C PHE A 76 -2.58 -21.58 -2.86
N GLU A 77 -1.34 -21.33 -2.47
CA GLU A 77 -0.15 -21.94 -3.10
C GLU A 77 0.78 -22.60 -2.07
N GLY A 78 1.62 -23.51 -2.55
CA GLY A 78 2.56 -24.26 -1.72
C GLY A 78 1.85 -25.15 -0.70
N GLU A 79 2.56 -25.50 0.37
CA GLU A 79 2.05 -26.38 1.43
C GLU A 79 0.80 -25.85 2.12
N ALA A 80 0.68 -24.51 2.29
CA ALA A 80 -0.48 -23.89 2.93
C ALA A 80 -1.77 -24.04 2.14
N GLY A 81 -1.70 -23.98 0.81
CA GLY A 81 -2.82 -24.08 -0.12
C GLY A 81 -2.92 -25.42 -0.85
N GLU A 82 -2.29 -26.49 -0.35
CA GLU A 82 -2.30 -27.78 -1.01
C GLU A 82 -3.73 -28.32 -1.20
N GLY A 83 -4.07 -28.62 -2.46
CA GLY A 83 -5.37 -29.20 -2.82
C GLY A 83 -6.51 -28.20 -2.99
N ILE A 84 -6.25 -26.90 -2.97
CA ILE A 84 -7.25 -25.87 -3.32
C ILE A 84 -6.68 -24.92 -4.38
N VAL A 85 -7.49 -24.55 -5.37
CA VAL A 85 -7.15 -23.59 -6.41
C VAL A 85 -8.18 -22.47 -6.39
N VAL A 86 -7.70 -21.23 -6.26
CA VAL A 86 -8.55 -20.02 -6.22
C VAL A 86 -8.02 -19.00 -7.22
N HIS A 87 -8.91 -18.45 -8.05
CA HIS A 87 -8.58 -17.46 -9.07
C HIS A 87 -9.32 -16.15 -8.80
N THR A 88 -8.77 -15.32 -7.94
CA THR A 88 -9.34 -13.99 -7.63
C THR A 88 -9.13 -12.99 -8.77
N GLY A 89 -10.14 -12.15 -9.02
CA GLY A 89 -9.98 -11.00 -9.90
C GLY A 89 -9.02 -9.96 -9.30
N PHE A 90 -8.06 -9.47 -10.12
CA PHE A 90 -7.02 -8.54 -9.66
C PHE A 90 -6.73 -7.41 -10.67
N ALA A 91 -7.72 -7.08 -11.51
CA ALA A 91 -7.61 -5.95 -12.45
C ALA A 91 -7.46 -4.61 -11.72
N ASP A 92 -8.17 -4.47 -10.59
CA ASP A 92 -8.11 -3.32 -9.70
C ASP A 92 -7.48 -3.76 -8.37
N PRO A 93 -6.14 -3.63 -8.22
CA PRO A 93 -5.43 -4.16 -7.05
C PRO A 93 -5.76 -3.45 -5.75
N TYR A 94 -6.17 -2.19 -5.84
CA TYR A 94 -6.64 -1.38 -4.72
C TYR A 94 -8.17 -1.37 -4.66
N CYS A 95 -8.73 -1.18 -3.46
CA CYS A 95 -10.16 -0.97 -3.29
C CYS A 95 -10.51 0.44 -3.77
N PRO A 96 -11.34 0.63 -4.83
CA PRO A 96 -11.61 1.94 -5.39
C PRO A 96 -12.21 2.91 -4.38
N HIS A 97 -13.19 2.46 -3.57
CA HIS A 97 -13.83 3.29 -2.55
C HIS A 97 -12.87 3.70 -1.42
N LEU A 98 -11.99 2.79 -0.95
CA LEU A 98 -11.01 3.13 0.06
C LEU A 98 -9.92 4.06 -0.49
N THR A 99 -9.53 3.88 -1.76
CA THR A 99 -8.55 4.73 -2.45
C THR A 99 -9.07 6.15 -2.64
N GLU A 100 -10.31 6.29 -3.12
CA GLU A 100 -10.97 7.59 -3.25
C GLU A 100 -11.09 8.32 -1.90
N HIS A 101 -11.63 7.62 -0.89
CA HIS A 101 -11.74 8.15 0.47
C HIS A 101 -10.39 8.60 1.04
N LEU A 102 -9.33 7.80 0.81
CA LEU A 102 -7.99 8.11 1.28
C LEU A 102 -7.38 9.32 0.57
N ALA A 103 -7.65 9.48 -0.73
CA ALA A 103 -7.20 10.63 -1.52
C ALA A 103 -7.88 11.93 -1.06
N GLU A 104 -9.19 11.89 -0.82
CA GLU A 104 -9.95 13.02 -0.27
C GLU A 104 -9.43 13.41 1.13
N ALA A 105 -9.26 12.42 2.01
CA ALA A 105 -8.79 12.66 3.37
C ALA A 105 -7.36 13.23 3.39
N ALA A 106 -6.48 12.76 2.50
CA ALA A 106 -5.13 13.29 2.38
C ALA A 106 -5.14 14.74 1.86
N SER A 107 -5.95 15.02 0.84
CA SER A 107 -6.13 16.38 0.32
C SER A 107 -6.65 17.33 1.41
N ASP A 108 -7.72 16.95 2.13
CA ASP A 108 -8.30 17.76 3.21
C ASP A 108 -7.29 18.05 4.33
N ALA A 109 -6.51 17.04 4.73
CA ALA A 109 -5.57 17.17 5.83
C ALA A 109 -4.37 18.07 5.48
N LEU A 110 -3.94 18.06 4.22
CA LEU A 110 -2.73 18.76 3.80
C LEU A 110 -3.01 20.16 3.25
N THR A 111 -4.19 20.40 2.64
CA THR A 111 -4.63 21.74 2.24
C THR A 111 -5.18 22.56 3.42
N GLY A 112 -5.84 21.94 4.40
CA GLY A 112 -6.36 22.59 5.60
C GLY A 112 -5.28 23.15 6.54
N ASN A 113 -4.05 22.65 6.49
CA ASN A 113 -2.93 23.20 7.27
C ASN A 113 -2.36 24.50 6.69
N SER A 114 -2.56 24.78 5.40
CA SER A 114 -2.10 26.03 4.77
C SER A 114 -2.86 27.27 5.26
N ASP A 115 -4.09 27.11 5.77
CA ASP A 115 -4.91 28.23 6.28
C ASP A 115 -4.66 28.56 7.76
N ALA A 116 -3.99 27.68 8.50
CA ALA A 116 -3.75 27.86 9.94
C ALA A 116 -2.46 28.66 10.26
N GLU A 117 -1.54 28.83 9.33
CA GLU A 117 -0.27 29.56 9.52
C GLU A 117 -0.24 30.96 8.88
N ALA A 118 -1.35 31.47 8.35
CA ALA A 118 -1.44 32.84 7.85
C ALA A 118 -1.57 33.88 8.98
N GLY A 119 -0.82 33.71 10.06
CA GLY A 119 -0.62 34.67 11.14
C GLY A 119 0.72 35.38 10.99
N GLU A 120 0.71 36.65 10.58
CA GLU A 120 1.79 37.62 10.47
C GLU A 120 3.16 37.22 11.08
N SER A 121 4.11 36.81 10.25
CA SER A 121 5.52 37.03 10.52
C SER A 121 6.17 37.60 9.27
N THR A 122 6.52 38.89 9.38
CA THR A 122 7.41 39.59 8.45
C THR A 122 8.84 39.17 8.76
N ASP A 123 9.33 38.09 8.15
CA ASP A 123 10.75 37.84 8.03
C ASP A 123 11.06 37.26 6.66
N ASP A 124 11.87 38.03 5.92
CA ASP A 124 12.20 37.86 4.50
C ASP A 124 13.35 36.84 4.37
N SER A 125 13.07 35.58 4.69
CA SER A 125 13.91 34.43 4.36
C SER A 125 13.07 33.43 3.57
N ALA A 126 13.10 33.62 2.25
CA ALA A 126 12.49 32.74 1.27
C ALA A 126 13.19 31.36 1.29
N ASP A 127 12.80 30.49 2.21
CA ASP A 127 12.90 29.05 2.06
C ASP A 127 11.49 28.51 2.29
N GLY A 128 10.72 28.52 1.17
CA GLY A 128 9.31 28.22 1.17
C GLY A 128 9.09 26.78 1.65
N ALA A 129 8.46 26.63 2.79
CA ALA A 129 7.71 25.42 3.10
C ALA A 129 6.53 25.35 2.10
N GLU A 130 6.79 24.85 0.88
CA GLU A 130 5.74 24.47 -0.07
C GLU A 130 4.90 23.41 0.63
N GLY A 131 3.60 23.66 0.73
CA GLY A 131 2.64 22.74 1.35
C GLY A 131 2.79 21.38 0.68
N THR A 132 2.73 20.29 1.46
CA THR A 132 2.82 18.92 0.93
C THR A 132 1.73 18.72 -0.11
N GLU A 133 2.13 18.40 -1.34
CA GLU A 133 1.21 18.15 -2.45
C GLU A 133 0.64 16.74 -2.37
N THR A 134 -0.64 16.60 -2.72
CA THR A 134 -1.33 15.30 -2.77
C THR A 134 -1.77 14.99 -4.18
N THR A 135 -1.50 13.78 -4.65
CA THR A 135 -1.89 13.30 -5.98
C THR A 135 -2.66 11.99 -5.87
N ALA A 136 -3.80 11.90 -6.52
CA ALA A 136 -4.59 10.68 -6.65
C ALA A 136 -4.33 9.99 -8.00
N GLY A 137 -4.30 8.66 -7.97
CA GLY A 137 -4.02 7.82 -9.14
C GLY A 137 -2.54 7.59 -9.40
N GLY A 138 -2.26 6.75 -10.36
CA GLY A 138 -0.92 6.40 -10.83
C GLY A 138 -0.54 4.94 -10.58
N THR A 139 0.39 4.46 -11.39
CA THR A 139 0.88 3.07 -11.35
C THR A 139 2.12 2.94 -10.48
N TYR A 140 2.01 2.13 -9.45
CA TYR A 140 3.11 1.74 -8.56
C TYR A 140 3.82 0.52 -9.11
N VAL A 141 5.07 0.64 -9.54
CA VAL A 141 5.94 -0.50 -9.87
C VAL A 141 6.46 -1.11 -8.57
N CYS A 142 6.11 -2.36 -8.30
CA CYS A 142 6.62 -3.08 -7.13
C CYS A 142 7.81 -3.95 -7.54
N ILE A 143 9.02 -3.54 -7.18
CA ILE A 143 10.26 -4.29 -7.44
C ILE A 143 10.59 -5.22 -6.26
N GLU A 144 11.47 -6.19 -6.51
CA GLU A 144 11.87 -7.17 -5.48
C GLU A 144 12.65 -6.52 -4.33
N GLY A 145 13.57 -5.62 -4.61
CA GLY A 145 14.54 -5.14 -3.63
C GLY A 145 15.50 -6.25 -3.11
N PRO A 146 16.30 -6.00 -2.07
CA PRO A 146 16.46 -4.72 -1.37
C PRO A 146 17.27 -3.66 -2.15
N GLN A 147 17.86 -4.02 -3.30
CA GLN A 147 18.54 -3.07 -4.18
C GLN A 147 17.51 -2.15 -4.86
N PHE A 148 17.88 -0.90 -5.08
CA PHE A 148 17.15 0.02 -5.93
C PHE A 148 17.23 -0.41 -7.40
N SER A 149 16.43 0.24 -8.25
CA SER A 149 16.43 0.00 -9.69
C SER A 149 17.79 0.29 -10.30
N THR A 150 18.11 -0.39 -11.39
CA THR A 150 19.17 0.08 -12.30
C THR A 150 18.64 1.24 -13.14
N ARG A 151 19.54 2.09 -13.71
CA ARG A 151 19.12 3.17 -14.63
C ARG A 151 18.28 2.64 -15.81
N ALA A 152 18.66 1.49 -16.37
CA ALA A 152 17.93 0.88 -17.46
C ALA A 152 16.52 0.41 -17.08
N GLU A 153 16.33 -0.09 -15.85
CA GLU A 153 15.01 -0.43 -15.33
C GLU A 153 14.16 0.83 -15.10
N SER A 154 14.73 1.86 -14.49
CA SER A 154 14.06 3.13 -14.25
C SER A 154 13.65 3.82 -15.56
N ASP A 155 14.55 3.88 -16.56
CA ASP A 155 14.26 4.39 -17.89
C ASP A 155 13.14 3.61 -18.57
N PHE A 156 13.13 2.28 -18.40
CA PHE A 156 12.06 1.43 -18.93
C PHE A 156 10.71 1.74 -18.25
N TYR A 157 10.67 1.86 -16.93
CA TYR A 157 9.44 2.16 -16.20
C TYR A 157 8.86 3.52 -16.60
N ARG A 158 9.70 4.54 -16.72
CA ARG A 158 9.31 5.87 -17.19
C ARG A 158 8.78 5.84 -18.62
N ALA A 159 9.43 5.10 -19.52
CA ALA A 159 9.01 4.96 -20.90
C ALA A 159 7.63 4.26 -21.04
N GLN A 160 7.22 3.45 -20.05
CA GLN A 160 5.89 2.84 -20.00
C GLN A 160 4.84 3.78 -19.36
N GLY A 161 5.23 4.94 -18.84
CA GLY A 161 4.33 5.87 -18.18
C GLY A 161 3.94 5.44 -16.75
N PHE A 162 4.80 4.69 -16.07
CA PHE A 162 4.60 4.39 -14.65
C PHE A 162 5.02 5.58 -13.79
N ASP A 163 4.47 5.66 -12.59
CA ASP A 163 4.52 6.87 -11.77
C ASP A 163 5.44 6.74 -10.56
N LEU A 164 5.41 5.59 -9.90
CA LEU A 164 6.12 5.32 -8.65
C LEU A 164 6.87 4.00 -8.69
N VAL A 165 7.97 3.90 -7.94
CA VAL A 165 8.66 2.64 -7.70
C VAL A 165 8.84 2.40 -6.20
N GLY A 166 8.54 1.18 -5.76
CA GLY A 166 8.74 0.77 -4.36
C GLY A 166 8.80 -0.74 -4.23
N MET A 167 8.77 -1.27 -3.00
CA MET A 167 9.14 -2.66 -2.77
C MET A 167 8.10 -3.50 -2.03
N THR A 168 6.97 -2.96 -1.56
CA THR A 168 6.15 -3.65 -0.56
C THR A 168 4.66 -3.77 -0.88
N ALA A 169 4.15 -3.14 -1.95
CA ALA A 169 2.75 -3.26 -2.34
C ALA A 169 2.35 -4.69 -2.74
N ILE A 170 3.28 -5.46 -3.31
CA ILE A 170 3.13 -6.88 -3.60
C ILE A 170 4.06 -7.70 -2.67
N PRO A 171 3.58 -8.78 -2.07
CA PRO A 171 2.33 -9.49 -2.26
C PRO A 171 1.17 -8.99 -1.37
N GLU A 172 1.35 -7.92 -0.61
CA GLU A 172 0.39 -7.44 0.39
C GLU A 172 -1.01 -7.20 -0.22
N ALA A 173 -1.08 -6.49 -1.36
CA ALA A 173 -2.34 -6.25 -2.07
C ALA A 173 -3.01 -7.54 -2.57
N LYS A 174 -2.24 -8.50 -3.11
CA LYS A 174 -2.75 -9.80 -3.55
C LYS A 174 -3.35 -10.59 -2.39
N LEU A 175 -2.62 -10.67 -1.28
CA LEU A 175 -3.04 -11.38 -0.08
C LEU A 175 -4.25 -10.69 0.59
N ALA A 176 -4.30 -9.35 0.60
CA ALA A 176 -5.46 -8.62 1.08
C ALA A 176 -6.71 -8.94 0.23
N ARG A 177 -6.58 -9.04 -1.10
CA ARG A 177 -7.66 -9.43 -2.00
C ARG A 177 -8.16 -10.85 -1.70
N GLU A 178 -7.27 -11.82 -1.53
CA GLU A 178 -7.61 -13.19 -1.19
C GLU A 178 -8.21 -13.32 0.22
N ALA A 179 -7.88 -12.40 1.13
CA ALA A 179 -8.47 -12.32 2.46
C ALA A 179 -9.75 -11.48 2.51
N GLU A 180 -10.25 -10.98 1.37
CA GLU A 180 -11.46 -10.15 1.26
C GLU A 180 -11.39 -8.86 2.10
N LEU A 181 -10.18 -8.28 2.17
CA LEU A 181 -9.92 -7.02 2.83
C LEU A 181 -9.81 -5.89 1.80
N CYS A 182 -10.40 -4.73 2.08
CA CYS A 182 -10.10 -3.54 1.31
C CYS A 182 -8.63 -3.17 1.51
N TYR A 183 -7.95 -2.79 0.44
CA TYR A 183 -6.54 -2.37 0.48
C TYR A 183 -6.35 -1.07 -0.28
N ALA A 184 -5.67 -0.11 0.33
CA ALA A 184 -5.22 1.14 -0.29
C ALA A 184 -3.86 1.55 0.26
N THR A 185 -3.16 2.45 -0.43
CA THR A 185 -1.81 2.88 -0.08
C THR A 185 -1.71 4.40 -0.03
N LEU A 186 -1.04 4.92 1.01
CA LEU A 186 -0.43 6.25 1.03
C LEU A 186 1.06 6.09 0.71
N ALA A 187 1.47 6.53 -0.47
CA ALA A 187 2.85 6.49 -0.91
C ALA A 187 3.49 7.87 -0.71
N GLY A 188 4.48 7.97 0.18
CA GLY A 188 5.27 9.17 0.36
C GLY A 188 6.51 9.14 -0.52
N VAL A 189 6.64 10.09 -1.44
CA VAL A 189 7.79 10.20 -2.33
C VAL A 189 9.02 10.62 -1.53
N THR A 190 10.11 9.85 -1.64
CA THR A 190 11.37 10.11 -0.94
C THR A 190 12.47 10.61 -1.87
N ASP A 191 12.41 10.25 -3.14
CA ASP A 191 13.45 10.52 -4.14
C ASP A 191 12.88 10.40 -5.56
N TYR A 192 13.70 10.72 -6.56
CA TYR A 192 13.36 10.59 -7.98
C TYR A 192 13.84 9.28 -8.61
N ASP A 193 14.06 8.22 -7.83
CA ASP A 193 14.71 6.99 -8.30
C ASP A 193 16.07 7.32 -8.99
N VAL A 194 16.63 6.37 -9.72
CA VAL A 194 17.98 6.51 -10.32
C VAL A 194 18.01 7.19 -11.70
N TRP A 195 16.86 7.64 -12.22
CA TRP A 195 16.77 8.32 -13.52
C TRP A 195 17.17 9.80 -13.47
N HIS A 196 17.04 10.42 -12.28
CA HIS A 196 17.43 11.82 -12.09
C HIS A 196 18.95 11.97 -12.01
N ASP A 197 19.47 13.19 -12.20
CA ASP A 197 20.89 13.49 -12.23
C ASP A 197 21.65 13.19 -10.93
N ARG A 198 20.93 13.07 -9.81
CA ARG A 198 21.50 12.73 -8.50
C ARG A 198 21.33 11.23 -8.23
N GLU A 199 22.37 10.62 -7.65
CA GLU A 199 22.25 9.26 -7.13
C GLU A 199 21.36 9.26 -5.87
N VAL A 200 20.43 8.30 -5.79
CA VAL A 200 19.61 8.09 -4.59
C VAL A 200 20.54 7.73 -3.41
N SER A 201 20.53 8.55 -2.37
CA SER A 201 21.27 8.27 -1.14
C SER A 201 20.31 7.80 -0.05
N LEU A 202 20.77 6.84 0.77
CA LEU A 202 19.97 6.39 1.92
C LEU A 202 19.64 7.55 2.89
N GLU A 203 20.54 8.50 3.03
CA GLU A 203 20.38 9.69 3.89
C GLU A 203 19.21 10.54 3.41
N GLU A 204 19.15 10.87 2.12
CA GLU A 204 18.05 11.63 1.50
C GLU A 204 16.70 10.89 1.62
N VAL A 205 16.70 9.59 1.35
CA VAL A 205 15.50 8.74 1.53
C VAL A 205 14.98 8.79 2.96
N LEU A 206 15.87 8.67 3.96
CA LEU A 206 15.48 8.69 5.37
C LEU A 206 14.99 10.07 5.82
N GLU A 207 15.62 11.15 5.35
CA GLU A 207 15.20 12.53 5.64
C GLU A 207 13.81 12.81 5.09
N ASN A 208 13.57 12.51 3.80
CA ASN A 208 12.26 12.71 3.18
C ASN A 208 11.19 11.77 3.75
N ALA A 209 11.53 10.53 4.10
CA ALA A 209 10.62 9.62 4.79
C ALA A 209 10.22 10.16 6.18
N ALA A 210 11.14 10.80 6.90
CA ALA A 210 10.84 11.44 8.17
C ALA A 210 9.91 12.66 8.00
N ALA A 211 10.12 13.49 6.97
CA ALA A 211 9.24 14.59 6.61
C ALA A 211 7.83 14.11 6.22
N ASN A 212 7.75 13.07 5.39
CA ASN A 212 6.48 12.46 4.96
C ASN A 212 5.67 11.87 6.14
N ARG A 213 6.31 11.52 7.24
CA ARG A 213 5.64 10.91 8.40
C ARG A 213 4.53 11.80 8.97
N GLU A 214 4.76 13.09 9.06
CA GLU A 214 3.78 14.05 9.59
C GLU A 214 2.56 14.13 8.66
N SER A 215 2.79 14.32 7.37
CA SER A 215 1.76 14.37 6.34
C SER A 215 0.94 13.09 6.26
N ILE A 216 1.61 11.93 6.25
CA ILE A 216 0.95 10.62 6.24
C ILE A 216 0.14 10.43 7.53
N THR A 217 0.66 10.85 8.69
CA THR A 217 -0.07 10.73 9.96
C THR A 217 -1.32 11.61 9.97
N ALA A 218 -1.24 12.84 9.44
CA ALA A 218 -2.39 13.74 9.32
C ALA A 218 -3.45 13.16 8.38
N ALA A 219 -3.04 12.67 7.20
CA ALA A 219 -3.92 12.02 6.23
C ALA A 219 -4.60 10.77 6.82
N LEU A 220 -3.86 9.91 7.52
CA LEU A 220 -4.40 8.72 8.19
C LEU A 220 -5.41 9.08 9.27
N ARG A 221 -5.13 10.08 10.12
CA ARG A 221 -6.08 10.55 11.13
C ARG A 221 -7.37 11.01 10.48
N ARG A 222 -7.27 11.85 9.47
CA ARG A 222 -8.42 12.35 8.73
C ARG A 222 -9.21 11.22 8.10
N ALA A 223 -8.55 10.28 7.45
CA ALA A 223 -9.18 9.11 6.84
C ALA A 223 -9.93 8.25 7.87
N ILE A 224 -9.35 8.03 9.06
CA ILE A 224 -9.99 7.27 10.14
C ILE A 224 -11.21 8.01 10.71
N GLU A 225 -11.11 9.32 10.91
CA GLU A 225 -12.18 10.15 11.45
C GLU A 225 -13.41 10.22 10.54
N THR A 226 -13.20 10.12 9.23
CA THR A 226 -14.24 10.21 8.20
C THR A 226 -14.58 8.88 7.55
N LEU A 227 -13.99 7.76 8.03
CA LEU A 227 -14.19 6.43 7.44
C LEU A 227 -15.67 5.99 7.57
N PRO A 228 -16.34 5.67 6.46
CA PRO A 228 -17.70 5.13 6.52
C PRO A 228 -17.75 3.82 7.31
N GLU A 229 -18.78 3.63 8.15
CA GLU A 229 -18.95 2.40 8.92
C GLU A 229 -19.14 1.19 7.99
N GLU A 230 -20.00 1.32 6.98
CA GLU A 230 -20.28 0.28 5.99
C GLU A 230 -19.26 0.30 4.85
N ARG A 231 -19.01 -0.86 4.25
CA ARG A 231 -18.21 -1.00 3.02
C ARG A 231 -19.16 -0.96 1.82
N ASP A 232 -18.96 -0.02 0.92
CA ASP A 232 -19.69 0.07 -0.35
C ASP A 232 -18.79 -0.40 -1.51
N CYS A 233 -18.30 -1.66 -1.41
CA CYS A 233 -17.44 -2.28 -2.40
C CYS A 233 -17.56 -3.81 -2.37
N ASP A 234 -17.17 -4.48 -3.46
CA ASP A 234 -17.22 -5.94 -3.60
C ASP A 234 -16.02 -6.67 -2.96
N CYS A 235 -15.15 -5.98 -2.21
CA CYS A 235 -13.95 -6.61 -1.64
C CYS A 235 -14.27 -7.78 -0.70
N GLU A 236 -15.40 -7.73 0.04
CA GLU A 236 -15.81 -8.80 0.95
C GLU A 236 -16.32 -10.08 0.28
N HIS A 237 -16.43 -10.04 -1.05
CA HIS A 237 -16.84 -11.16 -1.88
C HIS A 237 -15.79 -11.53 -2.95
N ALA A 238 -14.53 -11.11 -2.74
CA ALA A 238 -13.47 -11.26 -3.75
C ALA A 238 -13.17 -12.71 -4.13
N ILE A 239 -13.45 -13.69 -3.25
CA ILE A 239 -13.29 -15.12 -3.52
C ILE A 239 -14.62 -15.83 -3.81
N ALA A 240 -15.74 -15.11 -3.75
CA ALA A 240 -17.04 -15.69 -4.09
C ALA A 240 -17.06 -16.19 -5.55
N GLY A 241 -17.24 -17.49 -5.74
CA GLY A 241 -17.17 -18.12 -7.07
C GLY A 241 -15.76 -18.22 -7.68
N ALA A 242 -14.71 -17.84 -6.95
CA ALA A 242 -13.32 -17.93 -7.41
C ALA A 242 -12.65 -19.27 -7.07
N ILE A 243 -13.22 -20.07 -6.18
CA ILE A 243 -12.72 -21.40 -5.80
C ILE A 243 -13.03 -22.38 -6.92
N ASN A 244 -11.98 -22.88 -7.59
CA ASN A 244 -12.12 -23.75 -8.74
C ASN A 244 -12.10 -25.25 -8.36
N THR A 245 -11.58 -25.59 -7.19
CA THR A 245 -11.55 -26.97 -6.69
C THR A 245 -12.91 -27.32 -6.06
N PRO A 246 -13.55 -28.45 -6.46
CA PRO A 246 -14.76 -28.92 -5.81
C PRO A 246 -14.56 -29.11 -4.30
N ALA A 247 -15.54 -28.70 -3.48
CA ALA A 247 -15.41 -28.72 -2.01
C ALA A 247 -15.05 -30.10 -1.46
N GLU A 248 -15.61 -31.17 -2.03
CA GLU A 248 -15.33 -32.55 -1.63
C GLU A 248 -13.91 -33.02 -1.96
N ALA A 249 -13.23 -32.36 -2.89
CA ALA A 249 -11.84 -32.69 -3.27
C ALA A 249 -10.79 -31.97 -2.42
N ILE A 250 -11.20 -30.92 -1.68
CA ILE A 250 -10.28 -30.15 -0.83
C ILE A 250 -9.96 -30.97 0.43
N PRO A 251 -8.67 -31.21 0.77
CA PRO A 251 -8.29 -31.93 1.98
C PRO A 251 -8.83 -31.26 3.25
N ALA A 252 -9.31 -32.05 4.22
CA ALA A 252 -9.85 -31.53 5.47
C ALA A 252 -8.81 -30.64 6.21
N GLU A 253 -7.56 -31.04 6.23
CA GLU A 253 -6.47 -30.27 6.84
C GLU A 253 -6.28 -28.89 6.19
N THR A 254 -6.41 -28.80 4.86
CA THR A 254 -6.35 -27.54 4.13
C THR A 254 -7.54 -26.65 4.45
N ARG A 255 -8.77 -27.22 4.52
CA ARG A 255 -9.96 -26.50 4.94
C ARG A 255 -9.82 -25.91 6.35
N ASP A 256 -9.36 -26.72 7.30
CA ASP A 256 -9.14 -26.29 8.67
C ASP A 256 -8.11 -25.15 8.76
N ARG A 257 -7.01 -25.29 8.07
CA ARG A 257 -5.91 -24.32 8.02
C ARG A 257 -6.32 -22.98 7.41
N LEU A 258 -7.14 -23.01 6.36
CA LEU A 258 -7.62 -21.85 5.63
C LEU A 258 -9.02 -21.38 6.06
N SER A 259 -9.57 -21.92 7.14
CA SER A 259 -10.94 -21.65 7.59
C SER A 259 -11.27 -20.16 7.76
N VAL A 260 -10.30 -19.35 8.21
CA VAL A 260 -10.44 -17.90 8.37
C VAL A 260 -10.65 -17.18 7.02
N LEU A 261 -10.17 -17.78 5.92
CA LEU A 261 -10.24 -17.21 4.57
C LEU A 261 -11.38 -17.76 3.74
N VAL A 262 -11.64 -19.07 3.83
CA VAL A 262 -12.59 -19.78 2.93
C VAL A 262 -13.75 -20.44 3.68
N GLY A 263 -13.83 -20.32 5.00
CA GLY A 263 -14.81 -21.03 5.82
C GLY A 263 -16.25 -20.77 5.41
N ASP A 264 -16.55 -19.58 4.94
CA ASP A 264 -17.90 -19.19 4.49
C ASP A 264 -18.28 -19.78 3.11
N TYR A 265 -17.32 -20.42 2.41
CA TYR A 265 -17.47 -20.92 1.03
C TYR A 265 -17.35 -22.45 0.90
N LEU A 266 -17.02 -23.18 2.00
CA LEU A 266 -16.69 -24.62 1.96
C LEU A 266 -17.57 -25.48 2.88
#